data_d349588a2644f1c45952b0e750beaa82
#
_entry.id   d349588a2644f1c45952b0e750beaa82
#
_cell.length_a   1.000
_cell.length_b   1.000
_cell.length_c   1.000
_cell.angle_alpha   90.00
_cell.angle_beta   90.00
_cell.angle_gamma   90.00
#
_symmetry.space_group_name_H-M   'P 1'
#
loop_
_entity.id
_entity.type
_entity.pdbx_description
1 polymer ?
#
loop_
_entity_poly.entity_id
_entity_poly.type
_entity_poly.pdbx_seq_one_letter_code
_entity_poly.pdbx_strand_id
1 'polypeptide(L)'
;MKKIILVLSLQVALFAVVRADVTFAPITEGFGANGRYAIRSDKFPSPLYDRENVYVFRPEGGDGRVPVIFFAPGYNNNDPDEYRALVDHIVSRGYALIYAPFQILSGDLSLHEKRYDTIWAGFDEAVERYGDSFDLDRVGYVGHSYGGAAIFAMALRGIERRGWGREGLLIYSMAPWYYYQMSLRDFVNFPSHARLVVQVFENDGVCDHRMGKELFDRVNLPSSEKDFIMLRSDQRQSGRLDASHGTPSRGTEVNALDHYGIYRIFDALAEYTFNGDPAGKRVALGNGGAEQRYMGLWPDGQPVRELLAGDCVPVTRSSLSFLFPYLGGGTKGLTNVSSGSLKPIPIAPDSLVSAWGTNFSLYPMEAPGGPVLELNGTIVKVKDGVCAERLAPLFFVSPTQVNYLVPPGTISGSGTVTIYNSDGAISTTGVAIDNVSPGLFSANADGVGPAAMSVLRVRADGSQSYERAIQFDSIKNAYVALPIDLTAPGEDVYLLLFGTGLRYRSSLGNVRVTIGGVPAETLYAGAQGAFPGLDQINVRVPRSLAGRGLVDIIVEVDSKPANRVHAYFR
;
A
#
# COMPACT_ATOMS: atom_id res chain seq x y z
N MET A 1 34.99 -8.35 64.14
CA MET A 1 34.91 -8.91 62.77
C MET A 1 34.09 -7.96 61.90
N LYS A 2 34.75 -7.09 61.16
CA LYS A 2 34.08 -6.11 60.25
C LYS A 2 33.92 -6.77 58.88
N LYS A 3 32.68 -6.94 58.42
CA LYS A 3 32.40 -7.38 57.03
C LYS A 3 32.48 -6.18 56.11
N ILE A 4 33.42 -6.23 55.19
CA ILE A 4 33.58 -5.27 54.10
C ILE A 4 32.61 -5.73 52.99
N ILE A 5 31.62 -4.90 52.66
CA ILE A 5 30.74 -5.09 51.49
C ILE A 5 31.40 -4.32 50.34
N LEU A 6 31.84 -5.06 49.33
CA LEU A 6 32.38 -4.51 48.08
C LEU A 6 31.22 -4.22 47.14
N VAL A 7 30.86 -2.96 46.92
CA VAL A 7 29.89 -2.52 45.93
C VAL A 7 30.61 -2.38 44.59
N LEU A 8 30.37 -3.30 43.65
CA LEU A 8 30.81 -3.17 42.26
C LEU A 8 29.82 -2.25 41.53
N SER A 9 30.23 -1.00 41.30
CA SER A 9 29.52 -0.08 40.42
C SER A 9 29.81 -0.44 38.94
N LEU A 10 28.83 -1.05 38.29
CA LEU A 10 28.87 -1.28 36.83
C LEU A 10 28.53 0.04 36.13
N GLN A 11 29.52 0.75 35.64
CA GLN A 11 29.32 1.90 34.75
C GLN A 11 28.92 1.36 33.36
N VAL A 12 27.63 1.41 33.04
CA VAL A 12 27.14 1.25 31.67
C VAL A 12 27.48 2.54 30.93
N ALA A 13 28.54 2.52 30.12
CA ALA A 13 28.81 3.59 29.17
C ALA A 13 27.71 3.55 28.07
N LEU A 14 26.74 4.44 28.17
CA LEU A 14 25.85 4.76 27.05
C LEU A 14 26.70 5.43 25.95
N PHE A 15 27.13 4.67 24.98
CA PHE A 15 27.58 5.26 23.72
C PHE A 15 26.34 5.84 23.01
N ALA A 16 26.13 7.14 23.17
CA ALA A 16 25.28 7.88 22.25
C ALA A 16 25.98 7.80 20.87
N VAL A 17 25.48 6.94 20.01
CA VAL A 17 25.86 6.96 18.61
C VAL A 17 25.28 8.27 18.06
N VAL A 18 26.12 9.31 18.00
CA VAL A 18 25.82 10.50 17.21
C VAL A 18 25.79 10.00 15.76
N ARG A 19 24.59 9.72 15.26
CA ARG A 19 24.41 9.45 13.84
C ARG A 19 24.64 10.78 13.13
N ALA A 20 25.70 10.85 12.35
CA ALA A 20 25.89 11.95 11.40
C ALA A 20 24.68 11.94 10.45
N ASP A 21 24.06 13.10 10.26
CA ASP A 21 22.99 13.24 9.28
C ASP A 21 23.53 12.89 7.89
N VAL A 22 22.83 12.00 7.21
CA VAL A 22 23.23 11.55 5.88
C VAL A 22 22.93 12.65 4.89
N THR A 23 23.97 13.22 4.29
CA THR A 23 23.83 14.22 3.24
C THR A 23 23.62 13.52 1.89
N PHE A 24 22.53 13.82 1.25
CA PHE A 24 22.26 13.40 -0.12
C PHE A 24 22.76 14.44 -1.11
N ALA A 25 23.39 13.99 -2.19
CA ALA A 25 23.78 14.89 -3.26
C ALA A 25 22.53 15.49 -3.93
N PRO A 26 22.45 16.83 -4.12
CA PRO A 26 21.35 17.44 -4.83
C PRO A 26 21.36 16.99 -6.29
N ILE A 27 20.17 17.00 -6.92
CA ILE A 27 20.05 16.85 -8.38
C ILE A 27 20.64 18.12 -9.01
N THR A 28 21.57 17.96 -9.93
CA THR A 28 22.29 19.09 -10.56
C THR A 28 21.74 19.47 -11.92
N GLU A 29 21.02 18.56 -12.60
CA GLU A 29 20.46 18.76 -13.93
C GLU A 29 19.08 18.13 -14.08
N GLY A 30 18.23 18.70 -14.93
CA GLY A 30 16.89 18.18 -15.21
C GLY A 30 15.87 18.48 -14.12
N PHE A 31 14.89 17.58 -13.98
CA PHE A 31 13.82 17.71 -12.98
C PHE A 31 14.37 17.46 -11.56
N GLY A 32 14.04 18.36 -10.66
CA GLY A 32 14.51 18.37 -9.27
C GLY A 32 15.79 19.17 -9.03
N ALA A 33 16.45 19.63 -10.08
CA ALA A 33 17.60 20.54 -9.95
C ALA A 33 17.11 21.96 -9.68
N ASN A 34 17.76 22.69 -8.77
CA ASN A 34 17.48 24.10 -8.57
C ASN A 34 17.71 24.88 -9.87
N GLY A 35 16.87 25.88 -10.08
CA GLY A 35 16.99 26.79 -11.23
C GLY A 35 18.08 27.84 -11.02
N ARG A 36 18.20 28.71 -12.01
CA ARG A 36 19.27 29.74 -12.08
C ARG A 36 18.88 31.10 -11.53
N TYR A 37 17.59 31.30 -11.22
CA TYR A 37 17.11 32.64 -10.85
C TYR A 37 17.34 32.93 -9.36
N ALA A 38 17.84 34.14 -9.06
CA ALA A 38 17.80 34.68 -7.72
C ALA A 38 16.35 35.03 -7.33
N ILE A 39 16.08 35.17 -6.03
CA ILE A 39 14.72 35.30 -5.52
C ILE A 39 14.52 36.68 -4.92
N ARG A 40 13.52 37.39 -5.41
CA ARG A 40 12.98 38.59 -4.80
C ARG A 40 11.71 38.26 -4.04
N SER A 41 11.57 38.75 -2.81
CA SER A 41 10.38 38.57 -1.99
C SER A 41 9.77 39.92 -1.61
N ASP A 42 8.44 39.97 -1.69
CA ASP A 42 7.61 41.08 -1.20
C ASP A 42 6.54 40.50 -0.26
N LYS A 43 5.97 41.33 0.61
CA LYS A 43 4.87 40.92 1.49
C LYS A 43 3.92 42.05 1.77
N PHE A 44 2.68 41.71 2.08
CA PHE A 44 1.65 42.67 2.49
C PHE A 44 0.66 42.01 3.47
N PRO A 45 -0.02 42.75 4.34
CA PRO A 45 -1.01 42.18 5.26
C PRO A 45 -2.10 41.44 4.52
N SER A 46 -2.48 40.23 5.00
CA SER A 46 -3.58 39.48 4.41
C SER A 46 -4.89 40.26 4.51
N PRO A 47 -5.67 40.36 3.42
CA PRO A 47 -6.86 41.23 3.38
C PRO A 47 -7.94 40.87 4.40
N LEU A 48 -8.09 39.58 4.73
CA LEU A 48 -9.09 39.11 5.69
C LEU A 48 -8.50 38.60 7.00
N TYR A 49 -7.16 38.72 7.16
CA TYR A 49 -6.46 38.32 8.38
C TYR A 49 -5.17 39.15 8.57
N ASP A 50 -5.29 40.39 8.94
CA ASP A 50 -4.23 41.41 9.02
C ASP A 50 -3.09 41.09 10.02
N ARG A 51 -3.25 40.05 10.85
CA ARG A 51 -2.21 39.53 11.77
C ARG A 51 -1.11 38.76 11.05
N GLU A 52 -1.34 38.36 9.80
CA GLU A 52 -0.43 37.62 8.97
C GLU A 52 -0.21 38.30 7.63
N ASN A 53 0.89 38.01 6.97
CA ASN A 53 1.19 38.57 5.66
C ASN A 53 1.00 37.52 4.55
N VAL A 54 0.54 37.99 3.41
CA VAL A 54 0.72 37.28 2.15
C VAL A 54 2.13 37.57 1.64
N TYR A 55 2.83 36.52 1.20
CA TYR A 55 4.18 36.65 0.65
C TYR A 55 4.15 36.37 -0.85
N VAL A 56 4.93 37.16 -1.60
CA VAL A 56 5.07 37.04 -3.04
C VAL A 56 6.54 36.88 -3.38
N PHE A 57 6.91 35.71 -3.85
CA PHE A 57 8.27 35.39 -4.29
C PHE A 57 8.31 35.41 -5.81
N ARG A 58 9.32 36.08 -6.38
CA ARG A 58 9.48 36.22 -7.83
C ARG A 58 10.92 35.95 -8.26
N PRO A 59 11.16 35.34 -9.43
CA PRO A 59 12.49 35.21 -9.99
C PRO A 59 13.05 36.59 -10.38
N GLU A 60 14.31 36.86 -10.05
CA GLU A 60 15.01 38.08 -10.47
C GLU A 60 15.63 37.91 -11.85
N GLY A 61 15.57 38.93 -12.70
CA GLY A 61 16.24 38.98 -13.99
C GLY A 61 15.55 38.21 -15.11
N GLY A 62 14.30 37.81 -14.92
CA GLY A 62 13.46 37.26 -16.01
C GLY A 62 12.85 38.38 -16.86
N ASP A 63 12.96 38.29 -18.17
CA ASP A 63 12.27 39.17 -19.11
C ASP A 63 10.85 38.67 -19.37
N GLY A 64 9.82 39.39 -18.95
CA GLY A 64 8.41 39.08 -19.22
C GLY A 64 7.62 38.53 -18.05
N ARG A 65 6.41 38.05 -18.36
CA ARG A 65 5.49 37.44 -17.40
C ARG A 65 5.90 35.99 -17.14
N VAL A 66 5.83 35.56 -15.88
CA VAL A 66 6.16 34.20 -15.46
C VAL A 66 4.92 33.46 -14.94
N PRO A 67 4.82 32.14 -15.14
CA PRO A 67 3.74 31.35 -14.58
C PRO A 67 3.70 31.46 -13.06
N VAL A 68 2.51 31.34 -12.46
CA VAL A 68 2.28 31.58 -11.04
C VAL A 68 1.91 30.30 -10.31
N ILE A 69 2.56 30.08 -9.18
CA ILE A 69 2.23 29.03 -8.23
C ILE A 69 1.54 29.64 -7.00
N PHE A 70 0.27 29.29 -6.80
CA PHE A 70 -0.50 29.64 -5.62
C PHE A 70 -0.29 28.59 -4.54
N PHE A 71 0.36 28.94 -3.44
CA PHE A 71 0.72 28.02 -2.38
C PHE A 71 -0.16 28.22 -1.14
N ALA A 72 -0.88 27.16 -0.75
CA ALA A 72 -1.66 27.11 0.48
C ALA A 72 -0.95 26.22 1.51
N PRO A 73 -0.55 26.75 2.69
CA PRO A 73 0.21 26.00 3.70
C PRO A 73 -0.63 25.02 4.51
N GLY A 74 0.06 24.18 5.29
CA GLY A 74 -0.55 23.37 6.33
C GLY A 74 -1.05 24.20 7.51
N TYR A 75 -1.86 23.57 8.36
CA TYR A 75 -2.33 24.19 9.60
C TYR A 75 -1.14 24.47 10.54
N ASN A 76 -1.07 25.63 11.12
CA ASN A 76 0.04 26.18 11.92
C ASN A 76 1.33 26.52 11.14
N ASN A 77 1.33 26.49 9.82
CA ASN A 77 2.50 26.79 8.99
C ASN A 77 2.27 28.09 8.20
N ASN A 78 1.92 29.19 8.87
CA ASN A 78 1.70 30.49 8.21
C ASN A 78 3.01 31.20 7.81
N ASP A 79 4.15 30.79 8.38
CA ASP A 79 5.46 31.31 8.02
C ASP A 79 6.00 30.53 6.80
N PRO A 80 6.32 31.20 5.67
CA PRO A 80 6.89 30.53 4.51
C PRO A 80 8.26 29.89 4.76
N ASP A 81 8.97 30.28 5.82
CA ASP A 81 10.25 29.68 6.17
C ASP A 81 10.13 28.20 6.58
N GLU A 82 8.94 27.75 6.98
CA GLU A 82 8.62 26.33 7.17
C GLU A 82 8.75 25.50 5.87
N TYR A 83 8.55 26.13 4.72
CA TYR A 83 8.68 25.52 3.39
C TYR A 83 9.83 26.12 2.59
N ARG A 84 10.81 26.75 3.25
CA ARG A 84 11.80 27.60 2.61
C ARG A 84 12.51 26.93 1.43
N ALA A 85 12.97 25.70 1.59
CA ALA A 85 13.69 24.99 0.54
C ALA A 85 12.78 24.71 -0.69
N LEU A 86 11.51 24.36 -0.49
CA LEU A 86 10.55 24.15 -1.57
C LEU A 86 10.20 25.46 -2.28
N VAL A 87 9.98 26.56 -1.53
CA VAL A 87 9.74 27.89 -2.09
C VAL A 87 10.92 28.34 -2.95
N ASP A 88 12.14 28.21 -2.41
CA ASP A 88 13.36 28.58 -3.14
C ASP A 88 13.56 27.75 -4.39
N HIS A 89 13.30 26.45 -4.29
CA HIS A 89 13.36 25.55 -5.46
C HIS A 89 12.40 26.03 -6.57
N ILE A 90 11.12 26.20 -6.26
CA ILE A 90 10.09 26.59 -7.24
C ILE A 90 10.43 27.93 -7.90
N VAL A 91 10.82 28.93 -7.10
CA VAL A 91 11.09 30.28 -7.63
C VAL A 91 12.38 30.32 -8.43
N SER A 92 13.42 29.59 -8.00
CA SER A 92 14.67 29.49 -8.77
C SER A 92 14.48 28.92 -10.17
N ARG A 93 13.43 28.10 -10.36
CA ARG A 93 13.04 27.52 -11.66
C ARG A 93 12.36 28.51 -12.61
N GLY A 94 12.03 29.72 -12.13
CA GLY A 94 11.43 30.78 -12.96
C GLY A 94 9.92 30.94 -12.78
N TYR A 95 9.34 30.37 -11.74
CA TYR A 95 7.94 30.55 -11.38
C TYR A 95 7.79 31.64 -10.31
N ALA A 96 6.74 32.47 -10.38
CA ALA A 96 6.33 33.26 -9.22
C ALA A 96 5.59 32.36 -8.23
N LEU A 97 5.73 32.62 -6.92
CA LEU A 97 5.02 31.89 -5.89
C LEU A 97 4.31 32.87 -4.94
N ILE A 98 3.01 32.68 -4.76
CA ILE A 98 2.18 33.44 -3.83
C ILE A 98 1.81 32.52 -2.66
N TYR A 99 2.28 32.87 -1.47
CA TYR A 99 2.02 32.13 -0.24
C TYR A 99 0.95 32.85 0.58
N ALA A 100 -0.23 32.25 0.74
CA ALA A 100 -1.34 32.88 1.44
C ALA A 100 -1.66 32.15 2.76
N PRO A 101 -1.42 32.77 3.92
CA PRO A 101 -1.75 32.25 5.23
C PRO A 101 -3.26 32.31 5.51
N PHE A 102 -3.69 31.67 6.60
CA PHE A 102 -5.07 31.69 7.07
C PHE A 102 -5.15 31.62 8.60
N GLN A 103 -6.36 31.81 9.16
CA GLN A 103 -6.59 31.83 10.60
C GLN A 103 -6.26 30.49 11.27
N ILE A 104 -5.38 30.55 12.28
CA ILE A 104 -5.06 29.45 13.18
C ILE A 104 -5.77 29.72 14.50
N LEU A 105 -7.03 29.31 14.62
CA LEU A 105 -7.78 29.41 15.86
C LEU A 105 -8.21 28.02 16.31
N SER A 106 -7.94 27.68 17.55
CA SER A 106 -8.29 26.40 18.16
C SER A 106 -9.81 26.23 18.29
N GLY A 107 -10.33 25.11 17.82
CA GLY A 107 -11.60 24.55 18.30
C GLY A 107 -12.88 24.93 17.55
N ASP A 108 -12.89 25.89 16.64
CA ASP A 108 -14.11 26.27 15.93
C ASP A 108 -14.16 25.73 14.50
N LEU A 109 -14.97 24.69 14.28
CA LEU A 109 -15.18 24.07 12.97
C LEU A 109 -15.91 25.01 11.98
N SER A 110 -16.63 26.04 12.44
CA SER A 110 -17.31 27.01 11.59
C SER A 110 -16.36 27.94 10.81
N LEU A 111 -15.06 27.92 11.13
CA LEU A 111 -14.05 28.76 10.51
C LEU A 111 -13.53 28.26 9.16
N HIS A 112 -13.95 27.07 8.68
CA HIS A 112 -13.42 26.54 7.41
C HIS A 112 -13.76 27.43 6.21
N GLU A 113 -14.95 28.00 6.18
CA GLU A 113 -15.33 28.95 5.13
C GLU A 113 -14.45 30.20 5.16
N LYS A 114 -14.27 30.80 6.34
CA LYS A 114 -13.43 31.99 6.53
C LYS A 114 -11.98 31.74 6.14
N ARG A 115 -11.43 30.55 6.46
CA ARG A 115 -10.06 30.19 6.09
C ARG A 115 -9.88 30.10 4.57
N TYR A 116 -10.82 29.46 3.87
CA TYR A 116 -10.79 29.37 2.42
C TYR A 116 -10.96 30.74 1.76
N ASP A 117 -11.82 31.58 2.32
CA ASP A 117 -11.99 32.97 1.84
C ASP A 117 -10.74 33.80 2.10
N THR A 118 -10.04 33.58 3.22
CA THR A 118 -8.78 34.25 3.52
C THR A 118 -7.67 33.87 2.56
N ILE A 119 -7.50 32.56 2.29
CA ILE A 119 -6.52 32.07 1.30
C ILE A 119 -6.83 32.70 -0.07
N TRP A 120 -8.10 32.65 -0.49
CA TRP A 120 -8.52 33.24 -1.76
C TRP A 120 -8.24 34.72 -1.84
N ALA A 121 -8.63 35.48 -0.81
CA ALA A 121 -8.42 36.94 -0.78
C ALA A 121 -6.92 37.31 -0.84
N GLY A 122 -6.07 36.48 -0.23
CA GLY A 122 -4.61 36.65 -0.32
C GLY A 122 -4.09 36.42 -1.74
N PHE A 123 -4.57 35.42 -2.44
CA PHE A 123 -4.19 35.13 -3.82
C PHE A 123 -4.69 36.22 -4.76
N ASP A 124 -5.96 36.64 -4.61
CA ASP A 124 -6.62 37.65 -5.44
C ASP A 124 -5.92 39.00 -5.30
N GLU A 125 -5.67 39.46 -4.08
CA GLU A 125 -4.97 40.73 -3.79
C GLU A 125 -3.52 40.71 -4.30
N ALA A 126 -2.82 39.57 -4.22
CA ALA A 126 -1.47 39.45 -4.77
C ALA A 126 -1.47 39.64 -6.29
N VAL A 127 -2.47 39.09 -6.98
CA VAL A 127 -2.62 39.28 -8.43
C VAL A 127 -3.00 40.70 -8.76
N GLU A 128 -3.87 41.35 -7.99
CA GLU A 128 -4.20 42.79 -8.20
C GLU A 128 -2.95 43.67 -8.06
N ARG A 129 -2.03 43.36 -7.15
CA ARG A 129 -0.81 44.15 -6.91
C ARG A 129 0.33 43.90 -7.88
N TYR A 130 0.48 42.65 -8.34
CA TYR A 130 1.67 42.19 -9.06
C TYR A 130 1.36 41.51 -10.41
N GLY A 131 0.09 41.50 -10.83
CA GLY A 131 -0.40 40.76 -11.99
C GLY A 131 0.28 41.11 -13.32
N ASP A 132 0.83 42.30 -13.44
CA ASP A 132 1.59 42.71 -14.64
C ASP A 132 2.85 41.84 -14.86
N SER A 133 3.38 41.25 -13.80
CA SER A 133 4.53 40.33 -13.85
C SER A 133 4.14 38.86 -13.98
N PHE A 134 2.85 38.51 -13.96
CA PHE A 134 2.35 37.15 -13.92
C PHE A 134 1.76 36.69 -15.25
N ASP A 135 2.06 35.49 -15.65
CA ASP A 135 1.36 34.75 -16.69
C ASP A 135 0.22 33.95 -16.04
N LEU A 136 -0.96 34.54 -16.04
CA LEU A 136 -2.15 33.95 -15.40
C LEU A 136 -2.88 32.92 -16.29
N ASP A 137 -2.46 32.73 -17.53
CA ASP A 137 -2.96 31.65 -18.38
C ASP A 137 -2.30 30.30 -18.02
N ARG A 138 -1.11 30.35 -17.38
CA ARG A 138 -0.39 29.18 -16.87
C ARG A 138 -0.20 29.28 -15.36
N VAL A 139 -1.02 28.55 -14.60
CA VAL A 139 -0.99 28.60 -13.13
C VAL A 139 -0.90 27.24 -12.48
N GLY A 140 -0.28 27.20 -11.30
CA GLY A 140 -0.23 26.02 -10.44
C GLY A 140 -0.84 26.30 -9.07
N TYR A 141 -1.52 25.31 -8.52
CA TYR A 141 -1.98 25.31 -7.15
C TYR A 141 -1.26 24.20 -6.39
N VAL A 142 -0.45 24.59 -5.43
CA VAL A 142 0.36 23.70 -4.60
C VAL A 142 -0.08 23.87 -3.15
N GLY A 143 -0.25 22.77 -2.43
CA GLY A 143 -0.64 22.86 -1.03
C GLY A 143 -0.27 21.64 -0.23
N HIS A 144 -0.15 21.85 1.08
CA HIS A 144 0.16 20.80 2.03
C HIS A 144 -0.91 20.72 3.13
N SER A 145 -1.25 19.52 3.56
CA SER A 145 -2.15 19.27 4.69
C SER A 145 -3.51 19.98 4.49
N TYR A 146 -3.90 20.90 5.37
CA TYR A 146 -5.09 21.72 5.22
C TYR A 146 -5.11 22.46 3.87
N GLY A 147 -3.99 23.09 3.50
CA GLY A 147 -3.81 23.74 2.20
C GLY A 147 -3.86 22.76 1.04
N GLY A 148 -3.38 21.52 1.23
CA GLY A 148 -3.42 20.48 0.21
C GLY A 148 -4.83 20.14 -0.26
N ALA A 149 -5.83 20.24 0.61
CA ALA A 149 -7.24 20.11 0.22
C ALA A 149 -7.84 21.45 -0.27
N ALA A 150 -7.44 22.58 0.33
CA ALA A 150 -7.98 23.90 -0.02
C ALA A 150 -7.71 24.31 -1.47
N ILE A 151 -6.56 23.91 -2.02
CA ILE A 151 -6.15 24.30 -3.39
C ILE A 151 -7.14 23.87 -4.48
N PHE A 152 -7.92 22.80 -4.28
CA PHE A 152 -8.94 22.39 -5.24
C PHE A 152 -10.04 23.45 -5.37
N ALA A 153 -10.54 23.96 -4.24
CA ALA A 153 -11.51 25.05 -4.24
C ALA A 153 -10.90 26.36 -4.76
N MET A 154 -9.61 26.62 -4.48
CA MET A 154 -8.90 27.80 -4.99
C MET A 154 -8.75 27.74 -6.51
N ALA A 155 -8.43 26.59 -7.07
CA ALA A 155 -8.33 26.40 -8.51
C ALA A 155 -9.66 26.66 -9.23
N LEU A 156 -10.77 26.15 -8.69
CA LEU A 156 -12.10 26.44 -9.23
C LEU A 156 -12.44 27.93 -9.17
N ARG A 157 -12.17 28.58 -8.03
CA ARG A 157 -12.37 30.04 -7.90
C ARG A 157 -11.51 30.83 -8.90
N GLY A 158 -10.25 30.41 -9.10
CA GLY A 158 -9.34 31.04 -10.06
C GLY A 158 -9.90 31.00 -11.48
N ILE A 159 -10.38 29.84 -11.91
CA ILE A 159 -10.99 29.68 -13.24
C ILE A 159 -12.33 30.42 -13.35
N GLU A 160 -13.25 30.18 -12.42
CA GLU A 160 -14.63 30.68 -12.54
C GLU A 160 -14.73 32.19 -12.34
N ARG A 161 -13.96 32.74 -11.41
CA ARG A 161 -14.05 34.19 -11.07
C ARG A 161 -13.10 35.06 -11.86
N ARG A 162 -11.94 34.52 -12.25
CA ARG A 162 -10.83 35.31 -12.83
C ARG A 162 -10.33 34.77 -14.18
N GLY A 163 -10.72 33.56 -14.58
CA GLY A 163 -10.27 32.91 -15.81
C GLY A 163 -8.80 32.53 -15.81
N TRP A 164 -8.20 32.30 -14.64
CA TRP A 164 -6.80 31.89 -14.52
C TRP A 164 -6.60 30.41 -14.95
N GLY A 165 -5.45 30.10 -15.57
CA GLY A 165 -5.07 28.75 -15.91
C GLY A 165 -5.67 28.19 -17.20
N ARG A 166 -6.01 29.03 -18.18
CA ARG A 166 -6.65 28.60 -19.44
C ARG A 166 -5.74 27.76 -20.32
N GLU A 167 -4.43 28.05 -20.33
CA GLU A 167 -3.43 27.36 -21.15
C GLU A 167 -2.66 26.27 -20.37
N GLY A 168 -2.72 26.33 -19.03
CA GLY A 168 -2.11 25.32 -18.16
C GLY A 168 -2.55 25.45 -16.72
N LEU A 169 -3.09 24.35 -16.17
CA LEU A 169 -3.54 24.27 -14.79
C LEU A 169 -2.94 23.03 -14.13
N LEU A 170 -2.00 23.20 -13.19
CA LEU A 170 -1.49 22.11 -12.38
C LEU A 170 -2.05 22.17 -10.95
N ILE A 171 -2.28 21.00 -10.39
CA ILE A 171 -2.66 20.80 -8.98
C ILE A 171 -1.67 19.81 -8.37
N TYR A 172 -0.92 20.27 -7.35
CA TYR A 172 -0.02 19.39 -6.61
C TYR A 172 -0.38 19.43 -5.13
N SER A 173 -1.10 18.40 -4.70
CA SER A 173 -1.65 18.25 -3.36
C SER A 173 -0.81 17.29 -2.53
N MET A 174 -0.19 17.78 -1.44
CA MET A 174 0.65 16.99 -0.54
C MET A 174 -0.07 16.72 0.78
N ALA A 175 -0.22 15.44 1.15
CA ALA A 175 -0.86 14.98 2.39
C ALA A 175 -2.16 15.73 2.72
N PRO A 176 -3.14 15.81 1.81
CA PRO A 176 -4.29 16.67 2.00
C PRO A 176 -5.14 16.28 3.21
N TRP A 177 -5.63 17.31 3.92
CA TRP A 177 -6.66 17.21 4.93
C TRP A 177 -8.05 17.10 4.29
N TYR A 178 -9.14 17.21 5.06
CA TYR A 178 -10.50 17.32 4.53
C TYR A 178 -10.65 18.51 3.60
N TYR A 179 -11.41 18.34 2.52
CA TYR A 179 -11.83 19.44 1.67
C TYR A 179 -13.11 20.11 2.20
N TYR A 180 -13.23 21.40 1.94
CA TYR A 180 -14.39 22.20 2.28
C TYR A 180 -14.81 23.03 1.07
N GLN A 181 -16.05 23.53 1.08
CA GLN A 181 -16.60 24.40 0.02
C GLN A 181 -16.48 23.81 -1.40
N MET A 182 -16.62 22.52 -1.51
CA MET A 182 -16.71 21.80 -2.78
C MET A 182 -17.88 20.83 -2.74
N SER A 183 -18.71 20.88 -3.77
CA SER A 183 -19.82 19.97 -4.00
C SER A 183 -19.41 18.80 -4.90
N LEU A 184 -20.23 17.76 -4.98
CA LEU A 184 -20.02 16.68 -5.95
C LEU A 184 -20.01 17.19 -7.39
N ARG A 185 -20.81 18.23 -7.69
CA ARG A 185 -20.87 18.87 -9.00
C ARG A 185 -19.54 19.51 -9.38
N ASP A 186 -18.86 20.12 -8.41
CA ASP A 186 -17.56 20.77 -8.63
C ASP A 186 -16.48 19.77 -9.01
N PHE A 187 -16.50 18.59 -8.39
CA PHE A 187 -15.59 17.49 -8.74
C PHE A 187 -15.88 16.91 -10.13
N VAL A 188 -17.15 16.75 -10.49
CA VAL A 188 -17.56 16.22 -11.80
C VAL A 188 -17.22 17.21 -12.92
N ASN A 189 -17.37 18.50 -12.67
CA ASN A 189 -17.11 19.58 -13.63
C ASN A 189 -15.69 20.18 -13.47
N PHE A 190 -14.80 19.51 -12.77
CA PHE A 190 -13.42 19.98 -12.60
C PHE A 190 -12.77 20.20 -13.98
N PRO A 191 -11.96 21.26 -14.15
CA PRO A 191 -11.39 21.61 -15.46
C PRO A 191 -10.66 20.46 -16.12
N SER A 192 -11.12 20.00 -17.27
CA SER A 192 -10.62 18.79 -17.95
C SER A 192 -9.17 18.90 -18.46
N HIS A 193 -8.65 20.13 -18.58
CA HIS A 193 -7.26 20.40 -18.96
C HIS A 193 -6.30 20.47 -17.76
N ALA A 194 -6.79 20.33 -16.54
CA ALA A 194 -5.96 20.26 -15.35
C ALA A 194 -5.06 19.01 -15.34
N ARG A 195 -3.91 19.13 -14.68
CA ARG A 195 -2.98 18.03 -14.37
C ARG A 195 -2.86 17.89 -12.87
N LEU A 196 -3.06 16.70 -12.34
CA LEU A 196 -3.20 16.47 -10.91
C LEU A 196 -2.22 15.43 -10.39
N VAL A 197 -1.46 15.80 -9.36
CA VAL A 197 -0.77 14.85 -8.49
C VAL A 197 -1.31 15.01 -7.07
N VAL A 198 -1.78 13.91 -6.49
CA VAL A 198 -2.06 13.80 -5.05
C VAL A 198 -1.00 12.91 -4.44
N GLN A 199 -0.22 13.47 -3.52
CA GLN A 199 0.89 12.80 -2.85
C GLN A 199 0.56 12.54 -1.38
N VAL A 200 0.86 11.32 -0.90
CA VAL A 200 0.76 10.95 0.51
C VAL A 200 2.10 10.41 1.01
N PHE A 201 2.27 10.30 2.33
CA PHE A 201 3.52 9.88 2.96
C PHE A 201 3.30 8.61 3.79
N GLU A 202 4.18 7.61 3.64
CA GLU A 202 4.01 6.27 4.27
C GLU A 202 3.78 6.34 5.79
N ASN A 203 4.51 7.22 6.49
CA ASN A 203 4.44 7.40 7.93
C ASN A 203 3.62 8.63 8.35
N ASP A 204 2.66 9.07 7.54
CA ASP A 204 1.81 10.19 7.91
C ASP A 204 0.91 9.82 9.09
N GLY A 205 1.19 10.40 10.26
CA GLY A 205 0.40 10.24 11.48
C GLY A 205 -0.66 11.33 11.67
N VAL A 206 -0.81 12.27 10.73
CA VAL A 206 -1.73 13.42 10.80
C VAL A 206 -2.88 13.29 9.82
N CYS A 207 -2.57 13.15 8.52
CA CYS A 207 -3.57 13.01 7.47
C CYS A 207 -3.75 11.53 7.08
N ASP A 208 -4.99 11.07 7.16
CA ASP A 208 -5.35 9.74 6.68
C ASP A 208 -5.24 9.69 5.16
N HIS A 209 -4.55 8.69 4.61
CA HIS A 209 -4.36 8.54 3.16
C HIS A 209 -5.68 8.50 2.37
N ARG A 210 -6.79 8.08 3.02
CA ARG A 210 -8.13 8.07 2.43
C ARG A 210 -8.63 9.48 2.08
N MET A 211 -8.19 10.53 2.79
CA MET A 211 -8.54 11.92 2.45
C MET A 211 -8.00 12.30 1.08
N GLY A 212 -6.73 12.00 0.82
CA GLY A 212 -6.12 12.20 -0.49
C GLY A 212 -6.71 11.32 -1.58
N LYS A 213 -6.98 10.06 -1.25
CA LYS A 213 -7.59 9.11 -2.20
C LYS A 213 -8.99 9.54 -2.61
N GLU A 214 -9.80 10.05 -1.68
CA GLU A 214 -11.13 10.56 -1.98
C GLU A 214 -11.08 11.77 -2.94
N LEU A 215 -10.20 12.74 -2.70
CA LEU A 215 -9.99 13.86 -3.61
C LEU A 215 -9.59 13.37 -5.00
N PHE A 216 -8.61 12.47 -5.07
CA PHE A 216 -8.14 11.88 -6.32
C PHE A 216 -9.23 11.16 -7.10
N ASP A 217 -10.06 10.36 -6.42
CA ASP A 217 -11.13 9.58 -7.04
C ASP A 217 -12.27 10.46 -7.54
N ARG A 218 -12.64 11.50 -6.77
CA ARG A 218 -13.77 12.39 -7.09
C ARG A 218 -13.50 13.32 -8.25
N VAL A 219 -12.28 13.80 -8.41
CA VAL A 219 -11.92 14.71 -9.50
C VAL A 219 -12.04 13.98 -10.84
N ASN A 220 -12.96 14.47 -11.69
CA ASN A 220 -13.23 13.90 -13.01
C ASN A 220 -12.17 14.31 -14.04
N LEU A 221 -11.00 13.69 -13.95
CA LEU A 221 -9.92 13.81 -14.92
C LEU A 221 -9.60 12.44 -15.52
N PRO A 222 -9.15 12.36 -16.77
CA PRO A 222 -8.62 11.13 -17.32
C PRO A 222 -7.49 10.55 -16.45
N SER A 223 -7.43 9.23 -16.31
CA SER A 223 -6.38 8.56 -15.53
C SER A 223 -4.96 8.83 -16.04
N SER A 224 -4.82 9.22 -17.31
CA SER A 224 -3.55 9.66 -17.90
C SER A 224 -3.12 11.09 -17.52
N GLU A 225 -4.00 11.85 -16.84
CA GLU A 225 -3.81 13.26 -16.50
C GLU A 225 -3.86 13.50 -15.00
N LYS A 226 -3.96 12.43 -14.22
CA LYS A 226 -3.87 12.48 -12.75
C LYS A 226 -3.13 11.26 -12.21
N ASP A 227 -2.38 11.45 -11.11
CA ASP A 227 -1.71 10.36 -10.42
C ASP A 227 -1.83 10.49 -8.89
N PHE A 228 -1.89 9.33 -8.23
CA PHE A 228 -1.89 9.21 -6.78
C PHE A 228 -0.61 8.52 -6.36
N ILE A 229 0.28 9.23 -5.64
CA ILE A 229 1.62 8.74 -5.32
C ILE A 229 1.86 8.71 -3.81
N MET A 230 2.73 7.79 -3.37
CA MET A 230 3.16 7.69 -1.98
C MET A 230 4.67 7.73 -1.88
N LEU A 231 5.20 8.67 -1.12
CA LEU A 231 6.60 8.62 -0.69
C LEU A 231 6.75 7.58 0.41
N ARG A 232 7.82 6.81 0.31
CA ARG A 232 8.12 5.72 1.25
C ARG A 232 9.31 6.06 2.11
N SER A 233 9.23 5.65 3.37
CA SER A 233 10.37 5.69 4.28
C SER A 233 11.39 4.63 3.90
N ASP A 234 12.67 4.93 4.12
CA ASP A 234 13.76 4.00 3.90
C ASP A 234 14.76 4.07 5.04
N GLN A 235 15.41 2.96 5.36
CA GLN A 235 16.39 2.90 6.44
C GLN A 235 17.58 2.03 6.06
N ARG A 236 18.79 2.57 6.28
CA ARG A 236 20.06 1.87 6.14
C ARG A 236 20.94 2.10 7.36
N GLN A 237 22.09 1.43 7.41
CA GLN A 237 23.07 1.66 8.49
C GLN A 237 23.55 3.12 8.52
N SER A 238 23.66 3.75 7.35
CA SER A 238 24.10 5.14 7.19
C SER A 238 23.08 6.18 7.65
N GLY A 239 21.78 5.86 7.70
CA GLY A 239 20.76 6.82 8.09
C GLY A 239 19.34 6.36 7.82
N ARG A 240 18.38 7.30 8.01
CA ARG A 240 16.94 7.08 7.81
C ARG A 240 16.36 8.21 6.97
N LEU A 241 15.50 7.84 6.04
CA LEU A 241 14.56 8.71 5.35
C LEU A 241 13.17 8.45 5.93
N ASP A 242 12.53 9.47 6.49
CA ASP A 242 11.21 9.36 7.11
C ASP A 242 10.19 10.14 6.29
N ALA A 243 9.38 9.43 5.51
CA ALA A 243 8.27 9.99 4.76
C ALA A 243 7.07 10.20 5.70
N SER A 244 7.10 11.26 6.48
CA SER A 244 6.10 11.66 7.46
C SER A 244 5.33 12.90 7.01
N HIS A 245 4.30 13.28 7.77
CA HIS A 245 3.47 14.46 7.46
C HIS A 245 4.28 15.72 7.22
N GLY A 246 5.31 15.95 8.05
CA GLY A 246 6.17 17.13 7.96
C GLY A 246 7.20 17.11 6.83
N THR A 247 7.24 16.09 5.97
CA THR A 247 8.26 15.98 4.91
C THR A 247 8.40 17.24 4.06
N PRO A 248 7.35 17.92 3.57
CA PRO A 248 7.51 19.13 2.77
C PRO A 248 7.79 20.40 3.58
N SER A 249 7.69 20.37 4.93
CA SER A 249 7.76 21.54 5.80
C SER A 249 8.88 21.44 6.83
N ARG A 250 10.12 21.20 6.36
CA ARG A 250 11.33 21.11 7.19
C ARG A 250 12.26 22.31 7.04
N GLY A 251 11.74 23.47 6.64
CA GLY A 251 12.51 24.68 6.44
C GLY A 251 13.54 24.51 5.32
N THR A 252 14.83 24.54 5.68
CA THR A 252 15.94 24.38 4.74
C THR A 252 16.53 22.97 4.73
N GLU A 253 16.03 22.06 5.56
CA GLU A 253 16.52 20.68 5.59
C GLU A 253 15.98 19.91 4.38
N VAL A 254 16.87 19.33 3.59
CA VAL A 254 16.54 18.59 2.38
C VAL A 254 17.27 17.25 2.32
N ASN A 255 16.59 16.25 1.78
CA ASN A 255 17.18 14.93 1.53
C ASN A 255 16.60 14.31 0.24
N ALA A 256 16.80 13.02 0.01
CA ALA A 256 16.32 12.35 -1.19
C ALA A 256 14.79 12.42 -1.38
N LEU A 257 14.00 12.46 -0.28
CA LEU A 257 12.53 12.60 -0.39
C LEU A 257 12.15 13.95 -0.99
N ASP A 258 12.87 15.02 -0.63
CA ASP A 258 12.65 16.36 -1.19
C ASP A 258 13.09 16.41 -2.66
N HIS A 259 14.33 16.01 -2.94
CA HIS A 259 14.90 16.11 -4.28
C HIS A 259 14.16 15.26 -5.31
N TYR A 260 13.94 13.98 -5.02
CA TYR A 260 13.37 13.03 -5.97
C TYR A 260 11.86 12.88 -5.85
N GLY A 261 11.32 13.00 -4.63
CA GLY A 261 9.92 12.76 -4.35
C GLY A 261 9.04 14.01 -4.45
N ILE A 262 9.57 15.20 -4.20
CA ILE A 262 8.81 16.45 -4.23
C ILE A 262 9.25 17.32 -5.41
N TYR A 263 10.50 17.78 -5.42
CA TYR A 263 10.98 18.75 -6.41
C TYR A 263 10.95 18.20 -7.83
N ARG A 264 11.47 16.98 -8.02
CA ARG A 264 11.46 16.33 -9.33
C ARG A 264 10.06 16.09 -9.88
N ILE A 265 9.12 15.68 -9.02
CA ILE A 265 7.71 15.46 -9.39
C ILE A 265 7.05 16.79 -9.73
N PHE A 266 7.26 17.84 -8.91
CA PHE A 266 6.74 19.17 -9.18
C PHE A 266 7.25 19.74 -10.50
N ASP A 267 8.58 19.72 -10.73
CA ASP A 267 9.18 20.24 -11.96
C ASP A 267 8.63 19.52 -13.20
N ALA A 268 8.56 18.19 -13.12
CA ALA A 268 8.05 17.37 -14.21
C ALA A 268 6.56 17.67 -14.52
N LEU A 269 5.75 17.85 -13.47
CA LEU A 269 4.35 18.23 -13.61
C LEU A 269 4.21 19.62 -14.24
N ALA A 270 5.02 20.58 -13.80
CA ALA A 270 5.02 21.95 -14.32
C ALA A 270 5.45 21.99 -15.78
N GLU A 271 6.56 21.31 -16.16
CA GLU A 271 7.03 21.28 -17.53
C GLU A 271 6.04 20.58 -18.48
N TYR A 272 5.41 19.49 -18.03
CA TYR A 272 4.34 18.88 -18.82
C TYR A 272 3.13 19.79 -18.96
N THR A 273 2.68 20.44 -17.88
CA THR A 273 1.48 21.25 -17.87
C THR A 273 1.65 22.55 -18.66
N PHE A 274 2.79 23.22 -18.52
CA PHE A 274 3.01 24.56 -19.09
C PHE A 274 3.70 24.55 -20.45
N ASN A 275 4.50 23.52 -20.72
CA ASN A 275 5.33 23.42 -21.93
C ASN A 275 5.03 22.17 -22.79
N GLY A 276 4.16 21.26 -22.31
CA GLY A 276 3.80 20.03 -23.04
C GLY A 276 4.91 18.98 -23.07
N ASP A 277 5.91 19.06 -22.18
CA ASP A 277 7.04 18.14 -22.20
C ASP A 277 6.63 16.68 -21.89
N PRO A 278 6.76 15.75 -22.85
CA PRO A 278 6.40 14.35 -22.64
C PRO A 278 7.30 13.62 -21.62
N ALA A 279 8.53 14.09 -21.39
CA ALA A 279 9.41 13.57 -20.35
C ALA A 279 8.84 13.94 -18.97
N GLY A 280 8.34 15.18 -18.82
CA GLY A 280 7.63 15.60 -17.62
C GLY A 280 6.42 14.73 -17.33
N LYS A 281 5.62 14.38 -18.35
CA LYS A 281 4.49 13.46 -18.18
C LYS A 281 4.91 12.09 -17.63
N ARG A 282 5.97 11.49 -18.18
CA ARG A 282 6.44 10.17 -17.71
C ARG A 282 6.91 10.19 -16.26
N VAL A 283 7.49 11.30 -15.82
CA VAL A 283 7.99 11.44 -14.45
C VAL A 283 6.88 11.82 -13.45
N ALA A 284 5.98 12.74 -13.79
CA ALA A 284 4.94 13.21 -12.86
C ALA A 284 3.67 12.35 -12.91
N LEU A 285 3.25 11.93 -14.11
CA LEU A 285 2.00 11.21 -14.38
C LEU A 285 2.27 9.86 -15.07
N GLY A 286 3.34 9.18 -14.65
CA GLY A 286 3.83 7.94 -15.25
C GLY A 286 3.06 6.69 -14.84
N ASN A 287 2.05 6.81 -14.00
CA ASN A 287 1.16 5.74 -13.55
C ASN A 287 1.93 4.49 -13.06
N GLY A 288 2.97 4.72 -12.26
CA GLY A 288 3.86 3.68 -11.71
C GLY A 288 5.00 3.24 -12.63
N GLY A 289 5.28 3.97 -13.70
CA GLY A 289 6.46 3.74 -14.55
C GLY A 289 7.79 3.91 -13.80
N ALA A 290 8.85 3.27 -14.28
CA ALA A 290 10.16 3.28 -13.61
C ALA A 290 10.73 4.69 -13.43
N GLU A 291 10.57 5.57 -14.44
CA GLU A 291 11.02 6.96 -14.35
C GLU A 291 10.32 7.71 -13.22
N GLN A 292 9.02 7.49 -13.02
CA GLN A 292 8.26 8.10 -11.93
C GLN A 292 8.71 7.58 -10.56
N ARG A 293 8.87 6.26 -10.42
CA ARG A 293 9.16 5.61 -9.13
C ARG A 293 10.57 5.85 -8.60
N TYR A 294 11.51 6.27 -9.45
CA TYR A 294 12.92 6.45 -9.09
C TYR A 294 13.11 7.51 -8.01
N MET A 295 13.85 7.16 -6.95
CA MET A 295 14.07 8.00 -5.77
C MET A 295 15.55 8.31 -5.49
N GLY A 296 16.43 8.11 -6.49
CA GLY A 296 17.86 8.33 -6.34
C GLY A 296 18.60 7.21 -5.65
N LEU A 297 19.82 7.52 -5.22
CA LEU A 297 20.73 6.57 -4.57
C LEU A 297 21.13 7.10 -3.19
N TRP A 298 21.32 6.17 -2.26
CA TRP A 298 22.04 6.44 -1.01
C TRP A 298 23.51 6.77 -1.29
N PRO A 299 24.23 7.44 -0.37
CA PRO A 299 25.65 7.73 -0.56
C PRO A 299 26.55 6.50 -0.78
N ASP A 300 26.08 5.31 -0.41
CA ASP A 300 26.74 4.02 -0.66
C ASP A 300 26.45 3.44 -2.06
N GLY A 301 25.73 4.18 -2.92
CA GLY A 301 25.37 3.79 -4.28
C GLY A 301 24.17 2.85 -4.38
N GLN A 302 23.56 2.47 -3.26
CA GLN A 302 22.36 1.63 -3.29
C GLN A 302 21.11 2.46 -3.58
N PRO A 303 20.09 1.90 -4.28
CA PRO A 303 18.88 2.64 -4.58
C PRO A 303 18.10 2.98 -3.30
N VAL A 304 17.59 4.21 -3.27
CA VAL A 304 16.56 4.61 -2.31
C VAL A 304 15.27 3.90 -2.68
N ARG A 305 14.52 3.50 -1.67
CA ARG A 305 13.26 2.80 -1.84
C ARG A 305 12.31 3.60 -2.71
N GLU A 306 11.90 3.02 -3.85
CA GLU A 306 11.05 3.66 -4.85
C GLU A 306 9.72 4.15 -4.27
N LEU A 307 9.19 5.27 -4.76
CA LEU A 307 7.82 5.68 -4.45
C LEU A 307 6.80 4.70 -5.05
N LEU A 308 5.59 4.71 -4.53
CA LEU A 308 4.45 3.98 -5.12
C LEU A 308 3.55 4.96 -5.87
N ALA A 309 2.90 4.48 -6.94
CA ALA A 309 1.99 5.31 -7.72
C ALA A 309 0.75 4.53 -8.16
N GLY A 310 -0.32 5.25 -8.42
CA GLY A 310 -1.59 4.71 -8.91
C GLY A 310 -2.19 3.69 -7.95
N ASP A 311 -2.61 2.57 -8.50
CA ASP A 311 -3.22 1.48 -7.74
C ASP A 311 -2.24 0.76 -6.78
N CYS A 312 -0.94 1.03 -6.88
CA CYS A 312 0.07 0.52 -5.96
C CYS A 312 0.06 1.16 -4.58
N VAL A 313 -0.53 2.32 -4.43
CA VAL A 313 -0.53 3.03 -3.17
C VAL A 313 -1.48 2.36 -2.17
N PRO A 314 -0.97 1.77 -1.07
CA PRO A 314 -1.83 1.23 -0.04
C PRO A 314 -2.53 2.38 0.69
N VAL A 315 -3.86 2.41 0.61
CA VAL A 315 -4.67 3.37 1.33
C VAL A 315 -4.94 2.83 2.73
N THR A 316 -4.11 3.17 3.69
CA THR A 316 -4.21 2.72 5.07
C THR A 316 -4.84 3.79 5.96
N ARG A 317 -5.54 3.35 7.01
CA ARG A 317 -6.02 4.23 8.06
C ARG A 317 -4.82 4.76 8.86
N SER A 318 -4.75 6.07 9.11
CA SER A 318 -3.72 6.61 10.00
C SER A 318 -3.92 6.08 11.42
N SER A 319 -2.82 6.01 12.20
CA SER A 319 -2.85 5.62 13.62
C SER A 319 -3.62 6.62 14.50
N LEU A 320 -3.80 7.85 14.04
CA LEU A 320 -4.64 8.84 14.69
C LEU A 320 -6.10 8.57 14.33
N SER A 321 -6.91 8.25 15.32
CA SER A 321 -8.33 7.89 15.19
C SER A 321 -9.22 9.10 14.91
N PHE A 322 -8.99 9.81 13.80
CA PHE A 322 -9.99 10.71 13.29
C PHE A 322 -11.13 9.88 12.68
N LEU A 323 -12.37 10.16 13.10
CA LEU A 323 -13.55 9.66 12.42
C LEU A 323 -13.60 10.32 11.03
N PHE A 324 -12.99 9.66 10.06
CA PHE A 324 -13.14 10.06 8.67
C PHE A 324 -14.53 9.61 8.22
N PRO A 325 -15.48 10.52 7.96
CA PRO A 325 -16.74 10.16 7.36
C PRO A 325 -16.49 9.81 5.89
N TYR A 326 -16.02 8.61 5.62
CA TYR A 326 -15.91 8.09 4.27
C TYR A 326 -17.32 7.95 3.71
N LEU A 327 -17.71 8.85 2.82
CA LEU A 327 -19.01 8.90 2.16
C LEU A 327 -19.13 7.87 1.01
N GLY A 328 -18.37 6.82 1.04
CA GLY A 328 -18.43 5.74 0.07
C GLY A 328 -17.96 4.45 0.69
N GLY A 329 -18.88 3.57 1.03
CA GLY A 329 -18.64 2.20 1.40
C GLY A 329 -17.45 1.98 2.35
N GLY A 330 -17.63 2.21 3.64
CA GLY A 330 -16.63 1.87 4.63
C GLY A 330 -16.21 0.42 4.46
N THR A 331 -14.90 0.13 4.59
CA THR A 331 -14.41 -1.24 4.70
C THR A 331 -15.15 -1.93 5.83
N LYS A 332 -16.26 -2.59 5.50
CA LYS A 332 -16.98 -3.43 6.43
C LYS A 332 -16.31 -4.79 6.39
N GLY A 333 -15.50 -5.05 7.41
CA GLY A 333 -15.41 -6.38 7.94
C GLY A 333 -14.54 -7.40 7.26
N LEU A 334 -13.52 -7.08 6.44
CA LEU A 334 -12.50 -8.07 6.15
C LEU A 334 -11.57 -8.19 7.36
N THR A 335 -11.76 -9.20 8.19
CA THR A 335 -11.03 -9.36 9.44
C THR A 335 -9.85 -10.31 9.33
N ASN A 336 -9.86 -11.23 8.36
CA ASN A 336 -8.81 -12.21 8.20
C ASN A 336 -8.77 -12.75 6.76
N VAL A 337 -7.56 -12.94 6.25
CA VAL A 337 -7.29 -13.71 5.02
C VAL A 337 -6.39 -14.86 5.43
N SER A 338 -6.86 -16.10 5.25
CA SER A 338 -6.10 -17.31 5.58
C SER A 338 -6.12 -18.28 4.41
N SER A 339 -5.15 -19.20 4.34
CA SER A 339 -5.19 -20.30 3.38
C SER A 339 -6.34 -21.25 3.70
N GLY A 340 -6.76 -22.08 2.72
CA GLY A 340 -7.80 -23.10 2.91
C GLY A 340 -7.54 -24.10 4.03
N SER A 341 -6.32 -24.14 4.58
CA SER A 341 -5.95 -24.92 5.77
C SER A 341 -6.05 -24.13 7.08
N LEU A 342 -6.70 -22.97 7.07
CA LEU A 342 -6.85 -22.05 8.21
C LEU A 342 -5.52 -21.50 8.77
N LYS A 343 -4.43 -21.60 8.01
CA LYS A 343 -3.17 -20.97 8.36
C LYS A 343 -3.24 -19.47 8.08
N PRO A 344 -2.85 -18.62 9.03
CA PRO A 344 -2.76 -17.18 8.78
C PRO A 344 -1.82 -16.85 7.61
N ILE A 345 -2.04 -15.69 7.00
CA ILE A 345 -1.17 -15.14 5.95
C ILE A 345 0.34 -15.40 6.21
N PRO A 346 1.18 -15.53 5.18
CA PRO A 346 1.00 -15.13 3.78
C PRO A 346 0.12 -16.08 2.94
N ILE A 347 -0.29 -15.58 1.76
CA ILE A 347 -0.96 -16.37 0.71
C ILE A 347 0.02 -16.66 -0.43
N ALA A 348 -0.28 -17.63 -1.30
CA ALA A 348 0.57 -17.96 -2.44
C ALA A 348 -0.22 -18.03 -3.75
N PRO A 349 0.40 -17.78 -4.92
CA PRO A 349 -0.26 -17.94 -6.21
C PRO A 349 -0.87 -19.33 -6.35
N ASP A 350 -2.01 -19.43 -7.01
CA ASP A 350 -2.77 -20.70 -7.18
C ASP A 350 -3.11 -21.44 -5.87
N SER A 351 -3.10 -20.74 -4.72
CA SER A 351 -3.55 -21.34 -3.46
C SER A 351 -5.04 -21.06 -3.21
N LEU A 352 -5.67 -21.96 -2.46
CA LEU A 352 -7.02 -21.81 -1.93
C LEU A 352 -6.99 -20.94 -0.68
N VAL A 353 -7.81 -19.91 -0.64
CA VAL A 353 -7.86 -18.95 0.46
C VAL A 353 -9.30 -18.74 0.91
N SER A 354 -9.50 -18.59 2.21
CA SER A 354 -10.76 -18.18 2.83
C SER A 354 -10.62 -16.80 3.43
N ALA A 355 -11.48 -15.86 3.02
CA ALA A 355 -11.64 -14.57 3.66
C ALA A 355 -12.83 -14.64 4.63
N TRP A 356 -12.67 -14.08 5.82
CA TRP A 356 -13.68 -14.04 6.87
C TRP A 356 -14.02 -12.60 7.22
N GLY A 357 -15.31 -12.29 7.41
CA GLY A 357 -15.75 -10.93 7.70
C GLY A 357 -17.26 -10.81 7.78
N THR A 358 -17.82 -9.71 7.30
CA THR A 358 -19.26 -9.46 7.31
C THR A 358 -19.71 -8.80 6.02
N ASN A 359 -20.95 -9.09 5.62
CA ASN A 359 -21.60 -8.46 4.48
C ASN A 359 -20.90 -8.72 3.13
N PHE A 360 -20.34 -9.92 2.94
CA PHE A 360 -19.72 -10.31 1.67
C PHE A 360 -20.73 -10.72 0.61
N SER A 361 -21.84 -11.34 1.02
CA SER A 361 -22.93 -11.80 0.15
C SER A 361 -24.24 -11.78 0.92
N LEU A 362 -25.38 -11.76 0.22
CA LEU A 362 -26.71 -11.79 0.85
C LEU A 362 -27.01 -13.17 1.46
N TYR A 363 -26.60 -14.25 0.82
CA TYR A 363 -26.84 -15.63 1.26
C TYR A 363 -25.69 -16.55 0.80
N PRO A 364 -25.52 -17.72 1.43
CA PRO A 364 -24.51 -18.69 1.03
C PRO A 364 -24.77 -19.24 -0.38
N MET A 365 -23.72 -19.34 -1.20
CA MET A 365 -23.75 -19.95 -2.52
C MET A 365 -22.42 -20.62 -2.86
N GLU A 366 -22.46 -21.82 -3.42
CA GLU A 366 -21.33 -22.51 -4.01
C GLU A 366 -21.29 -22.28 -5.51
N ALA A 367 -20.10 -22.23 -6.08
CA ALA A 367 -19.93 -22.07 -7.52
C ALA A 367 -20.34 -23.34 -8.27
N PRO A 368 -21.33 -23.30 -9.17
CA PRO A 368 -21.78 -24.48 -9.89
C PRO A 368 -20.76 -24.89 -10.96
N GLY A 369 -20.27 -26.12 -10.87
CA GLY A 369 -19.38 -26.72 -11.89
C GLY A 369 -17.92 -26.25 -11.86
N GLY A 370 -17.51 -25.48 -10.86
CA GLY A 370 -16.14 -25.00 -10.68
C GLY A 370 -16.08 -23.51 -10.38
N PRO A 371 -14.88 -22.95 -10.10
CA PRO A 371 -14.76 -21.55 -9.66
C PRO A 371 -15.13 -20.55 -10.76
N VAL A 372 -15.82 -19.47 -10.36
CA VAL A 372 -16.30 -18.38 -11.22
C VAL A 372 -15.74 -17.03 -10.76
N LEU A 373 -15.69 -16.02 -11.66
CA LEU A 373 -15.13 -14.71 -11.31
C LEU A 373 -16.11 -13.81 -10.54
N GLU A 374 -17.39 -14.14 -10.57
CA GLU A 374 -18.47 -13.49 -9.82
C GLU A 374 -19.43 -14.56 -9.30
N LEU A 375 -19.80 -14.46 -8.04
CA LEU A 375 -20.75 -15.37 -7.41
C LEU A 375 -21.70 -14.61 -6.51
N ASN A 376 -23.00 -14.65 -6.81
CA ASN A 376 -24.03 -13.94 -6.07
C ASN A 376 -23.74 -12.43 -5.88
N GLY A 377 -23.24 -11.76 -6.94
CA GLY A 377 -22.85 -10.36 -6.91
C GLY A 377 -21.54 -10.06 -6.15
N THR A 378 -20.87 -11.09 -5.67
CA THR A 378 -19.57 -10.95 -5.01
C THR A 378 -18.43 -11.12 -6.00
N ILE A 379 -17.46 -10.22 -5.96
CA ILE A 379 -16.22 -10.24 -6.76
C ILE A 379 -15.04 -10.07 -5.82
N VAL A 380 -13.96 -10.82 -6.05
CA VAL A 380 -12.70 -10.66 -5.32
C VAL A 380 -11.59 -10.25 -6.27
N LYS A 381 -10.83 -9.24 -5.88
CA LYS A 381 -9.63 -8.80 -6.57
C LYS A 381 -8.41 -8.99 -5.68
N VAL A 382 -7.36 -9.53 -6.25
CA VAL A 382 -6.04 -9.65 -5.61
C VAL A 382 -5.08 -8.73 -6.35
N LYS A 383 -4.51 -7.77 -5.62
CA LYS A 383 -3.41 -6.92 -6.08
C LYS A 383 -2.11 -7.44 -5.52
N ASP A 384 -1.12 -7.65 -6.35
CA ASP A 384 0.15 -8.29 -6.00
C ASP A 384 1.29 -7.32 -5.67
N GLY A 385 2.48 -7.86 -5.39
CA GLY A 385 3.66 -7.10 -4.99
C GLY A 385 4.23 -6.15 -6.06
N VAL A 386 3.80 -6.29 -7.31
CA VAL A 386 4.12 -5.37 -8.42
C VAL A 386 2.88 -4.59 -8.88
N CYS A 387 1.83 -4.61 -8.05
CA CYS A 387 0.60 -3.84 -8.23
C CYS A 387 -0.31 -4.29 -9.39
N ALA A 388 -0.07 -5.46 -9.94
CA ALA A 388 -0.97 -6.04 -10.90
C ALA A 388 -2.23 -6.57 -10.18
N GLU A 389 -3.39 -6.03 -10.55
CA GLU A 389 -4.68 -6.46 -10.02
C GLU A 389 -5.30 -7.54 -10.92
N ARG A 390 -5.81 -8.61 -10.30
CA ARG A 390 -6.44 -9.72 -11.00
C ARG A 390 -7.71 -10.14 -10.28
N LEU A 391 -8.74 -10.53 -11.05
CA LEU A 391 -9.93 -11.16 -10.51
C LEU A 391 -9.60 -12.57 -10.00
N ALA A 392 -10.06 -12.87 -8.79
CA ALA A 392 -9.86 -14.17 -8.15
C ALA A 392 -11.08 -15.07 -8.39
N PRO A 393 -10.89 -16.30 -8.90
CA PRO A 393 -11.98 -17.27 -9.05
C PRO A 393 -12.55 -17.69 -7.69
N LEU A 394 -13.89 -17.66 -7.57
CA LEU A 394 -14.64 -17.93 -6.35
C LEU A 394 -15.19 -19.35 -6.34
N PHE A 395 -15.10 -20.04 -5.21
CA PHE A 395 -15.71 -21.35 -4.97
C PHE A 395 -16.97 -21.26 -4.13
N PHE A 396 -16.97 -20.33 -3.17
CA PHE A 396 -18.03 -20.17 -2.18
C PHE A 396 -18.11 -18.74 -1.69
N VAL A 397 -19.33 -18.26 -1.51
CA VAL A 397 -19.61 -16.99 -0.85
C VAL A 397 -20.70 -17.16 0.19
N SER A 398 -20.65 -16.37 1.25
CA SER A 398 -21.68 -16.24 2.27
C SER A 398 -21.63 -14.86 2.89
N PRO A 399 -22.56 -14.47 3.76
CA PRO A 399 -22.47 -13.19 4.47
C PRO A 399 -21.16 -13.00 5.26
N THR A 400 -20.49 -14.11 5.66
CA THR A 400 -19.33 -14.06 6.57
C THR A 400 -18.07 -14.71 6.02
N GLN A 401 -18.14 -15.35 4.85
CA GLN A 401 -17.00 -16.10 4.28
C GLN A 401 -16.99 -16.04 2.76
N VAL A 402 -15.80 -15.92 2.19
CA VAL A 402 -15.55 -16.10 0.75
C VAL A 402 -14.36 -17.03 0.58
N ASN A 403 -14.53 -18.11 -0.22
CA ASN A 403 -13.46 -19.00 -0.61
C ASN A 403 -13.07 -18.75 -2.07
N TYR A 404 -11.81 -18.47 -2.30
CA TYR A 404 -11.31 -18.11 -3.62
C TYR A 404 -9.92 -18.70 -3.92
N LEU A 405 -9.59 -18.72 -5.21
CA LEU A 405 -8.25 -19.05 -5.70
C LEU A 405 -7.43 -17.77 -5.82
N VAL A 406 -6.24 -17.73 -5.25
CA VAL A 406 -5.29 -16.67 -5.58
C VAL A 406 -4.93 -16.79 -7.07
N PRO A 407 -5.11 -15.73 -7.87
CA PRO A 407 -4.90 -15.83 -9.32
C PRO A 407 -3.50 -16.32 -9.68
N PRO A 408 -3.35 -17.15 -10.74
CA PRO A 408 -2.04 -17.52 -11.26
C PRO A 408 -1.25 -16.30 -11.71
N GLY A 409 0.07 -16.33 -11.57
CA GLY A 409 0.96 -15.23 -11.92
C GLY A 409 0.91 -14.04 -10.94
N THR A 410 0.29 -14.20 -9.76
CA THR A 410 0.40 -13.24 -8.66
C THR A 410 1.84 -13.20 -8.15
N ILE A 411 2.44 -12.01 -8.09
CA ILE A 411 3.86 -11.81 -7.74
C ILE A 411 3.99 -11.60 -6.22
N SER A 412 5.03 -12.19 -5.63
CA SER A 412 5.34 -12.06 -4.20
C SER A 412 5.63 -10.61 -3.79
N GLY A 413 5.32 -10.29 -2.53
CA GLY A 413 5.48 -8.97 -1.92
C GLY A 413 4.28 -8.58 -1.07
N SER A 414 4.19 -7.30 -0.75
CA SER A 414 2.99 -6.75 -0.10
C SER A 414 1.89 -6.56 -1.14
N GLY A 415 0.72 -7.07 -0.86
CA GLY A 415 -0.44 -6.96 -1.75
C GLY A 415 -1.71 -6.58 -0.99
N THR A 416 -2.84 -6.53 -1.70
CA THR A 416 -4.17 -6.34 -1.10
C THR A 416 -5.17 -7.32 -1.68
N VAL A 417 -6.14 -7.70 -0.83
CA VAL A 417 -7.35 -8.42 -1.26
C VAL A 417 -8.54 -7.49 -1.06
N THR A 418 -9.31 -7.28 -2.12
CA THR A 418 -10.51 -6.44 -2.12
C THR A 418 -11.72 -7.29 -2.51
N ILE A 419 -12.76 -7.25 -1.69
CA ILE A 419 -14.03 -7.95 -1.90
C ILE A 419 -15.12 -6.91 -2.12
N TYR A 420 -15.81 -7.03 -3.23
CA TYR A 420 -17.00 -6.25 -3.58
C TYR A 420 -18.23 -7.14 -3.39
N ASN A 421 -19.28 -6.63 -2.80
CA ASN A 421 -20.57 -7.32 -2.73
C ASN A 421 -21.58 -6.76 -3.75
N SER A 422 -22.77 -7.37 -3.81
CA SER A 422 -23.88 -6.94 -4.70
C SER A 422 -24.34 -5.50 -4.48
N ASP A 423 -24.13 -4.94 -3.27
CA ASP A 423 -24.54 -3.58 -2.92
C ASP A 423 -23.45 -2.55 -3.24
N GLY A 424 -22.33 -2.98 -3.85
CA GLY A 424 -21.17 -2.14 -4.12
C GLY A 424 -20.35 -1.80 -2.87
N ALA A 425 -20.63 -2.43 -1.72
CA ALA A 425 -19.78 -2.27 -0.54
C ALA A 425 -18.44 -2.97 -0.75
N ILE A 426 -17.37 -2.32 -0.28
CA ILE A 426 -16.00 -2.77 -0.50
C ILE A 426 -15.36 -3.12 0.85
N SER A 427 -14.74 -4.29 0.90
CA SER A 427 -13.87 -4.71 2.01
C SER A 427 -12.47 -4.96 1.50
N THR A 428 -11.47 -4.28 2.06
CA THR A 428 -10.07 -4.41 1.63
C THR A 428 -9.16 -4.70 2.82
N THR A 429 -8.20 -5.60 2.63
CA THR A 429 -7.12 -5.87 3.59
C THR A 429 -5.77 -6.02 2.90
N GLY A 430 -4.71 -5.59 3.61
CA GLY A 430 -3.33 -5.88 3.21
C GLY A 430 -3.00 -7.35 3.47
N VAL A 431 -2.25 -7.97 2.54
CA VAL A 431 -1.77 -9.34 2.65
C VAL A 431 -0.29 -9.41 2.27
N ALA A 432 0.44 -10.34 2.89
CA ALA A 432 1.74 -10.76 2.39
C ALA A 432 1.53 -11.88 1.37
N ILE A 433 2.23 -11.81 0.25
CA ILE A 433 2.20 -12.81 -0.82
C ILE A 433 3.59 -13.40 -0.94
N ASP A 434 3.67 -14.71 -0.86
CA ASP A 434 4.91 -15.45 -1.02
C ASP A 434 4.77 -16.46 -2.17
N ASN A 435 5.89 -16.86 -2.78
CA ASN A 435 5.87 -17.91 -3.82
C ASN A 435 5.29 -19.23 -3.29
N VAL A 436 5.57 -19.55 -2.02
CA VAL A 436 4.97 -20.68 -1.33
C VAL A 436 4.46 -20.27 0.05
N SER A 437 3.30 -20.78 0.42
CA SER A 437 2.70 -20.67 1.75
C SER A 437 1.96 -21.98 2.03
N PRO A 438 2.70 -23.05 2.40
CA PRO A 438 2.15 -24.41 2.44
C PRO A 438 1.11 -24.52 3.56
N GLY A 439 -0.03 -25.12 3.23
CA GLY A 439 -1.09 -25.46 4.17
C GLY A 439 -1.63 -26.84 3.86
N LEU A 440 -1.74 -27.71 4.88
CA LEU A 440 -2.36 -29.03 4.76
C LEU A 440 -3.82 -28.97 5.15
N PHE A 441 -4.68 -29.65 4.41
CA PHE A 441 -6.08 -29.80 4.79
C PHE A 441 -6.23 -30.84 5.89
N SER A 442 -7.06 -30.54 6.87
CA SER A 442 -7.54 -31.48 7.87
C SER A 442 -8.93 -32.01 7.47
N ALA A 443 -9.23 -33.24 7.89
CA ALA A 443 -10.50 -33.89 7.59
C ALA A 443 -11.72 -33.15 8.19
N ASN A 444 -11.51 -32.41 9.27
CA ASN A 444 -12.54 -31.62 9.97
C ASN A 444 -12.59 -30.16 9.50
N ALA A 445 -11.81 -29.78 8.49
CA ALA A 445 -11.72 -28.41 7.99
C ALA A 445 -11.37 -27.34 9.06
N ASP A 446 -10.65 -27.75 10.10
CA ASP A 446 -10.24 -26.90 11.24
C ASP A 446 -8.74 -26.55 11.23
N GLY A 447 -8.01 -27.03 10.22
CA GLY A 447 -6.57 -26.81 10.06
C GLY A 447 -5.70 -27.64 11.02
N VAL A 448 -6.30 -28.47 11.85
CA VAL A 448 -5.66 -29.39 12.79
C VAL A 448 -6.32 -30.78 12.72
N GLY A 449 -5.84 -31.74 13.48
CA GLY A 449 -6.50 -33.07 13.55
C GLY A 449 -6.07 -34.02 12.42
N PRO A 450 -6.93 -34.99 12.05
CA PRO A 450 -6.61 -35.97 11.02
C PRO A 450 -6.32 -35.34 9.68
N ALA A 451 -5.24 -35.72 9.01
CA ALA A 451 -4.92 -35.21 7.68
C ALA A 451 -6.03 -35.57 6.67
N ALA A 452 -6.40 -34.62 5.79
CA ALA A 452 -7.13 -34.97 4.58
C ALA A 452 -6.14 -35.67 3.63
N MET A 453 -6.26 -36.97 3.51
CA MET A 453 -5.29 -37.79 2.77
C MET A 453 -5.92 -39.08 2.22
N SER A 454 -5.24 -39.67 1.24
CA SER A 454 -5.44 -41.06 0.82
C SER A 454 -4.21 -41.88 1.16
N VAL A 455 -4.41 -43.16 1.46
CA VAL A 455 -3.31 -44.13 1.66
C VAL A 455 -3.22 -45.02 0.43
N LEU A 456 -2.05 -45.06 -0.20
CA LEU A 456 -1.77 -45.95 -1.30
C LEU A 456 -0.85 -47.09 -0.78
N ARG A 457 -1.31 -48.32 -0.92
CA ARG A 457 -0.54 -49.52 -0.62
C ARG A 457 -0.07 -50.17 -1.91
N VAL A 458 1.21 -50.44 -2.00
CA VAL A 458 1.84 -51.21 -3.10
C VAL A 458 2.35 -52.51 -2.54
N ARG A 459 1.85 -53.64 -3.06
CA ARG A 459 2.23 -54.99 -2.60
C ARG A 459 3.45 -55.50 -3.33
N ALA A 460 4.01 -56.60 -2.84
CA ALA A 460 5.21 -57.25 -3.39
C ALA A 460 5.04 -57.71 -4.86
N ASP A 461 3.81 -58.00 -5.29
CA ASP A 461 3.46 -58.34 -6.68
C ASP A 461 3.22 -57.10 -7.59
N GLY A 462 3.41 -55.89 -7.05
CA GLY A 462 3.18 -54.64 -7.74
C GLY A 462 1.72 -54.20 -7.78
N SER A 463 0.78 -54.95 -7.23
CA SER A 463 -0.61 -54.54 -7.15
C SER A 463 -0.80 -53.36 -6.20
N GLN A 464 -1.74 -52.46 -6.53
CA GLN A 464 -1.99 -51.24 -5.79
C GLN A 464 -3.43 -51.21 -5.25
N SER A 465 -3.58 -50.67 -4.06
CA SER A 465 -4.90 -50.41 -3.47
C SER A 465 -4.91 -49.09 -2.69
N TYR A 466 -6.02 -48.35 -2.79
CA TYR A 466 -6.28 -47.19 -1.96
C TYR A 466 -7.04 -47.59 -0.70
N GLU A 467 -6.60 -47.06 0.44
CA GLU A 467 -7.21 -47.33 1.74
C GLU A 467 -7.71 -46.03 2.36
N ARG A 468 -8.78 -46.13 3.14
CA ARG A 468 -9.30 -45.01 3.93
C ARG A 468 -8.40 -44.78 5.14
N ALA A 469 -8.02 -43.53 5.36
CA ALA A 469 -7.23 -43.10 6.52
C ALA A 469 -8.07 -42.42 7.59
N ILE A 470 -9.33 -42.12 7.28
CA ILE A 470 -10.24 -41.38 8.16
C ILE A 470 -11.65 -41.99 8.12
N GLN A 471 -12.37 -41.82 9.22
CA GLN A 471 -13.77 -42.22 9.34
C GLN A 471 -14.53 -41.16 10.15
N PHE A 472 -15.79 -40.89 9.79
CA PHE A 472 -16.68 -40.04 10.60
C PHE A 472 -17.13 -40.83 11.84
N ASP A 473 -16.88 -40.25 13.01
CA ASP A 473 -17.34 -40.74 14.32
C ASP A 473 -18.57 -39.93 14.73
N SER A 474 -19.73 -40.55 14.70
CA SER A 474 -21.02 -39.89 15.01
C SER A 474 -21.17 -39.47 16.47
N ILE A 475 -20.42 -40.13 17.39
CA ILE A 475 -20.43 -39.77 18.82
C ILE A 475 -19.63 -38.48 19.04
N LYS A 476 -18.49 -38.36 18.38
CA LYS A 476 -17.62 -37.20 18.45
C LYS A 476 -18.07 -36.10 17.50
N ASN A 477 -18.98 -36.39 16.60
CA ASN A 477 -19.41 -35.51 15.49
C ASN A 477 -18.21 -34.95 14.71
N ALA A 478 -17.22 -35.83 14.45
CA ALA A 478 -15.95 -35.43 13.80
C ALA A 478 -15.32 -36.61 13.06
N TYR A 479 -14.47 -36.32 12.08
CA TYR A 479 -13.60 -37.33 11.49
C TYR A 479 -12.46 -37.69 12.44
N VAL A 480 -12.18 -38.99 12.55
CA VAL A 480 -11.07 -39.58 13.32
C VAL A 480 -10.14 -40.32 12.41
N ALA A 481 -8.85 -40.41 12.78
CA ALA A 481 -7.85 -41.19 12.05
C ALA A 481 -8.09 -42.68 12.22
N LEU A 482 -8.08 -43.42 11.13
CA LEU A 482 -8.07 -44.91 11.13
C LEU A 482 -6.66 -45.42 11.21
N PRO A 483 -6.44 -46.58 11.88
CA PRO A 483 -5.13 -47.22 11.97
C PRO A 483 -4.64 -47.70 10.59
N ILE A 484 -3.48 -47.21 10.16
CA ILE A 484 -2.78 -47.65 8.96
C ILE A 484 -1.84 -48.80 9.36
N ASP A 485 -2.02 -49.98 8.76
CA ASP A 485 -1.22 -51.16 9.05
C ASP A 485 0.12 -51.14 8.31
N LEU A 486 1.24 -51.24 9.03
CA LEU A 486 2.58 -51.28 8.49
C LEU A 486 3.27 -52.64 8.73
N THR A 487 2.55 -53.64 9.25
CA THR A 487 3.15 -54.94 9.68
C THR A 487 3.40 -55.91 8.53
N ALA A 488 2.63 -55.80 7.42
CA ALA A 488 2.75 -56.70 6.29
C ALA A 488 4.14 -56.63 5.61
N PRO A 489 4.88 -57.72 5.49
CA PRO A 489 6.21 -57.72 4.89
C PRO A 489 6.13 -57.52 3.36
N GLY A 490 7.11 -56.83 2.79
CA GLY A 490 7.21 -56.60 1.34
C GLY A 490 6.22 -55.59 0.74
N GLU A 491 5.46 -54.88 1.56
CA GLU A 491 4.54 -53.83 1.11
C GLU A 491 5.11 -52.45 1.37
N ASP A 492 4.92 -51.54 0.44
CA ASP A 492 5.19 -50.13 0.62
C ASP A 492 3.89 -49.36 0.82
N VAL A 493 3.88 -48.44 1.80
CA VAL A 493 2.73 -47.60 2.10
C VAL A 493 3.10 -46.13 1.84
N TYR A 494 2.24 -45.45 1.12
CA TYR A 494 2.39 -44.03 0.79
C TYR A 494 1.21 -43.23 1.32
N LEU A 495 1.48 -42.04 1.86
CA LEU A 495 0.45 -41.06 2.14
C LEU A 495 0.40 -40.07 0.99
N LEU A 496 -0.81 -39.81 0.47
CA LEU A 496 -1.12 -38.77 -0.46
C LEU A 496 -1.80 -37.64 0.36
N LEU A 497 -1.01 -36.68 0.82
CA LEU A 497 -1.48 -35.57 1.64
C LEU A 497 -2.01 -34.48 0.74
N PHE A 498 -3.18 -33.96 1.04
CA PHE A 498 -3.78 -32.84 0.30
C PHE A 498 -3.58 -31.51 1.04
N GLY A 499 -3.32 -30.46 0.25
CA GLY A 499 -3.06 -29.13 0.78
C GLY A 499 -3.15 -28.06 -0.30
N THR A 500 -2.56 -26.91 -0.04
CA THR A 500 -2.51 -25.79 -0.97
C THR A 500 -1.27 -24.91 -0.74
N GLY A 501 -0.90 -24.08 -1.72
CA GLY A 501 0.15 -23.07 -1.58
C GLY A 501 1.59 -23.59 -1.61
N LEU A 502 1.83 -24.78 -2.20
CA LEU A 502 3.17 -25.38 -2.25
C LEU A 502 3.69 -25.66 -3.68
N ARG A 503 2.87 -25.49 -4.70
CA ARG A 503 3.22 -25.90 -6.09
C ARG A 503 4.40 -25.13 -6.69
N TYR A 504 4.63 -23.88 -6.24
CA TYR A 504 5.73 -23.02 -6.70
C TYR A 504 7.01 -23.16 -5.86
N ARG A 505 7.19 -24.30 -5.18
CA ARG A 505 8.42 -24.65 -4.46
C ARG A 505 9.64 -24.58 -5.38
N SER A 506 10.78 -24.22 -4.83
CA SER A 506 12.04 -24.09 -5.57
C SER A 506 12.56 -25.45 -6.09
N SER A 507 12.41 -26.52 -5.30
CA SER A 507 12.77 -27.88 -5.69
C SER A 507 12.04 -28.92 -4.83
N LEU A 508 11.99 -30.20 -5.29
CA LEU A 508 11.45 -31.28 -4.48
C LEU A 508 12.33 -31.53 -3.23
N GLY A 509 13.65 -31.35 -3.34
CA GLY A 509 14.58 -31.51 -2.22
C GLY A 509 14.38 -30.53 -1.07
N ASN A 510 13.66 -29.40 -1.34
CA ASN A 510 13.29 -28.42 -0.32
C ASN A 510 11.92 -28.69 0.31
N VAL A 511 11.31 -29.84 0.02
CA VAL A 511 10.11 -30.32 0.71
C VAL A 511 10.52 -31.37 1.74
N ARG A 512 10.43 -31.02 2.99
CA ARG A 512 10.77 -31.92 4.12
C ARG A 512 9.49 -32.35 4.80
N VAL A 513 9.35 -33.66 4.95
CA VAL A 513 8.23 -34.29 5.68
C VAL A 513 8.78 -35.12 6.80
N THR A 514 8.24 -34.93 7.99
CA THR A 514 8.49 -35.82 9.14
C THR A 514 7.17 -36.38 9.67
N ILE A 515 7.14 -37.64 9.98
CA ILE A 515 5.98 -38.36 10.52
C ILE A 515 6.39 -38.95 11.87
N GLY A 516 5.77 -38.53 12.95
CA GLY A 516 6.14 -38.97 14.30
C GLY A 516 7.61 -38.69 14.65
N GLY A 517 8.18 -37.60 14.11
CA GLY A 517 9.59 -37.23 14.27
C GLY A 517 10.56 -38.00 13.36
N VAL A 518 10.07 -38.93 12.52
CA VAL A 518 10.89 -39.70 11.57
C VAL A 518 10.84 -39.03 10.20
N PRO A 519 11.98 -38.71 9.57
CA PRO A 519 12.00 -38.22 8.20
C PRO A 519 11.34 -39.21 7.22
N ALA A 520 10.47 -38.70 6.35
CA ALA A 520 9.80 -39.50 5.32
C ALA A 520 10.25 -39.07 3.93
N GLU A 521 10.47 -40.02 3.04
CA GLU A 521 10.87 -39.75 1.66
C GLU A 521 9.72 -39.09 0.88
N THR A 522 9.97 -37.88 0.35
CA THR A 522 9.00 -37.15 -0.47
C THR A 522 9.22 -37.48 -1.94
N LEU A 523 8.22 -38.09 -2.58
CA LEU A 523 8.28 -38.53 -3.98
C LEU A 523 7.64 -37.53 -4.94
N TYR A 524 6.67 -36.75 -4.45
CA TYR A 524 5.96 -35.72 -5.19
C TYR A 524 5.50 -34.61 -4.25
N ALA A 525 5.55 -33.39 -4.71
CA ALA A 525 4.88 -32.26 -4.08
C ALA A 525 4.52 -31.24 -5.17
N GLY A 526 3.27 -30.89 -5.37
CA GLY A 526 2.85 -29.99 -6.43
C GLY A 526 1.35 -30.01 -6.66
N ALA A 527 0.90 -29.50 -7.82
CA ALA A 527 -0.51 -29.48 -8.18
C ALA A 527 -1.09 -30.89 -8.22
N GLN A 528 -2.27 -31.09 -7.63
CA GLN A 528 -2.97 -32.38 -7.66
C GLN A 528 -3.52 -32.73 -9.06
N GLY A 529 -3.88 -31.70 -9.86
CA GLY A 529 -4.23 -31.82 -11.27
C GLY A 529 -5.72 -31.89 -11.58
N ALA A 530 -6.56 -32.42 -10.70
CA ALA A 530 -8.01 -32.50 -10.94
C ALA A 530 -8.79 -31.29 -10.42
N PHE A 531 -8.30 -30.65 -9.35
CA PHE A 531 -9.00 -29.52 -8.72
C PHE A 531 -8.13 -28.26 -8.71
N PRO A 532 -8.62 -27.11 -9.17
CA PRO A 532 -7.91 -25.84 -9.10
C PRO A 532 -7.51 -25.50 -7.65
N GLY A 533 -6.27 -25.09 -7.45
CA GLY A 533 -5.76 -24.72 -6.12
C GLY A 533 -5.38 -25.86 -5.19
N LEU A 534 -5.79 -27.09 -5.51
CA LEU A 534 -5.43 -28.26 -4.71
C LEU A 534 -4.00 -28.71 -5.03
N ASP A 535 -3.19 -28.86 -3.99
CA ASP A 535 -1.86 -29.43 -4.04
C ASP A 535 -1.82 -30.79 -3.36
N GLN A 536 -0.84 -31.61 -3.74
CA GLN A 536 -0.64 -32.96 -3.22
C GLN A 536 0.83 -33.20 -2.89
N ILE A 537 1.07 -33.89 -1.79
CA ILE A 537 2.40 -34.40 -1.39
C ILE A 537 2.32 -35.93 -1.26
N ASN A 538 3.16 -36.64 -1.99
CA ASN A 538 3.27 -38.09 -1.87
C ASN A 538 4.52 -38.42 -1.06
N VAL A 539 4.34 -39.13 0.06
CA VAL A 539 5.42 -39.53 0.94
C VAL A 539 5.39 -41.03 1.19
N ARG A 540 6.57 -41.66 1.16
CA ARG A 540 6.75 -43.06 1.58
C ARG A 540 6.76 -43.10 3.10
N VAL A 541 5.91 -43.96 3.68
CA VAL A 541 5.81 -44.12 5.13
C VAL A 541 6.98 -44.97 5.65
N PRO A 542 7.81 -44.46 6.58
CA PRO A 542 8.84 -45.30 7.22
C PRO A 542 8.25 -46.46 8.03
N ARG A 543 8.72 -47.67 7.80
CA ARG A 543 8.24 -48.86 8.53
C ARG A 543 8.46 -48.77 10.06
N SER A 544 9.42 -47.96 10.52
CA SER A 544 9.66 -47.71 11.94
C SER A 544 8.50 -47.01 12.66
N LEU A 545 7.47 -46.60 11.92
CA LEU A 545 6.23 -46.04 12.48
C LEU A 545 5.20 -47.10 12.88
N ALA A 546 5.44 -48.41 12.56
CA ALA A 546 4.55 -49.48 12.98
C ALA A 546 4.37 -49.46 14.50
N GLY A 547 3.12 -49.53 14.96
CA GLY A 547 2.76 -49.55 16.38
C GLY A 547 2.88 -48.21 17.11
N ARG A 548 3.23 -47.09 16.45
CA ARG A 548 3.41 -45.81 17.12
C ARG A 548 2.10 -45.06 17.46
N GLY A 549 0.97 -45.58 17.01
CA GLY A 549 -0.33 -44.94 17.28
C GLY A 549 -0.53 -43.61 16.55
N LEU A 550 -1.15 -42.66 17.20
CA LEU A 550 -1.40 -41.33 16.66
C LEU A 550 -0.12 -40.49 16.68
N VAL A 551 0.32 -40.02 15.51
CA VAL A 551 1.54 -39.22 15.36
C VAL A 551 1.33 -38.00 14.47
N ASP A 552 2.09 -36.94 14.73
CA ASP A 552 2.06 -35.71 13.94
C ASP A 552 2.74 -35.92 12.58
N ILE A 553 2.18 -35.27 11.57
CA ILE A 553 2.77 -35.00 10.25
C ILE A 553 3.16 -33.56 10.19
N ILE A 554 4.44 -33.26 9.96
CA ILE A 554 5.01 -31.94 9.83
C ILE A 554 5.58 -31.82 8.43
N VAL A 555 5.17 -30.77 7.72
CA VAL A 555 5.64 -30.45 6.37
C VAL A 555 6.28 -29.09 6.38
N GLU A 556 7.44 -28.98 5.75
CA GLU A 556 8.17 -27.73 5.50
C GLU A 556 8.49 -27.65 4.00
N VAL A 557 8.21 -26.52 3.38
CA VAL A 557 8.48 -26.23 1.97
C VAL A 557 9.27 -24.95 1.86
N ASP A 558 10.47 -24.98 1.25
CA ASP A 558 11.37 -23.82 1.16
C ASP A 558 11.55 -23.12 2.52
N SER A 559 11.77 -23.91 3.57
CA SER A 559 11.92 -23.46 4.98
C SER A 559 10.67 -22.82 5.59
N LYS A 560 9.49 -22.96 4.96
CA LYS A 560 8.21 -22.48 5.48
C LYS A 560 7.37 -23.63 5.99
N PRO A 561 7.00 -23.65 7.28
CA PRO A 561 6.22 -24.73 7.85
C PRO A 561 4.74 -24.66 7.44
N ALA A 562 4.12 -25.80 7.14
CA ALA A 562 2.67 -25.95 7.09
C ALA A 562 2.06 -26.02 8.49
N ASN A 563 0.72 -25.97 8.57
CA ASN A 563 0.00 -26.39 9.77
C ASN A 563 0.25 -27.87 10.07
N ARG A 564 0.07 -28.27 11.34
CA ARG A 564 0.30 -29.64 11.82
C ARG A 564 -0.99 -30.44 11.68
N VAL A 565 -0.90 -31.62 11.09
CA VAL A 565 -1.96 -32.64 11.01
C VAL A 565 -1.44 -33.97 11.52
N HIS A 566 -2.28 -35.01 11.67
CA HIS A 566 -1.85 -36.27 12.18
C HIS A 566 -2.39 -37.50 11.43
N ALA A 567 -1.74 -38.64 11.60
CA ALA A 567 -2.18 -39.93 11.15
C ALA A 567 -2.01 -40.97 12.27
N TYR A 568 -2.67 -42.15 12.15
CA TYR A 568 -2.56 -43.24 13.12
C TYR A 568 -1.91 -44.45 12.45
N PHE A 569 -0.87 -45.03 13.08
CA PHE A 569 -0.16 -46.20 12.59
C PHE A 569 -0.21 -47.37 13.62
N ARG A 570 -0.55 -48.57 13.17
CA ARG A 570 -0.52 -49.80 13.96
C ARG A 570 0.51 -50.76 13.42
#